data_1988ea69c8067b12302d9a7f3144e848
#
_entry.id   1988ea69c8067b12302d9a7f3144e848
#
_cell.length_a   1.000
_cell.length_b   1.000
_cell.length_c   1.000
_cell.angle_alpha   90.00
_cell.angle_beta   90.00
_cell.angle_gamma   90.00
#
_symmetry.space_group_name_H-M   'P 1'
#
loop_
_entity.id
_entity.type
_entity.pdbx_description
1 polymer ?
#
loop_
_entity_poly.entity_id
_entity_poly.type
_entity_poly.pdbx_seq_one_letter_code
_entity_poly.pdbx_strand_id
1 'polypeptide(L)'
;FIMKKDFFKKYQSVYFIGIGGISMSGLAEILNSKGFKVSGTDMKESTETEHLRRIGIKVNIGHRAENITDDIQLVIYTAAIKQDNPELIAAKQKNIPTIDRAHLLGMIMEDYAYSIAVASTHGKTTTTGMVSDILLFAQVNPTITIGGILPTIHSNTNIGGEDYFVAEACEYFDSFLQFHPLVGVILNIEADHLDYFKNLENIRASFHKFAQNISSNGKLILNSSIPKLEEITSNIACQFETVGLEDNANWKAENIIHEPDGKNSFDVIYNKKCLGRVHLHIPGDHNITNALSAFAVCYTLSLPTECIIKGLEQFHGTERRFQKKGEKNGVIVIDDYAHHPTEIKATLSAAKKIHHNTTYCVFQPHTYSRTKALFDSFVTSFTDADVIIIADIYAAREKDTGIIHSKQLVDEMARHNKNAIYCGDFEQITNYLKEHCQSGDLLLTIGAGDVYRIGEAFLNE
;
A
#
# COMPACT_ATOMS: atom_id res chain seq x y z
N PHE A 1 0.13 -25.66 18.83
CA PHE A 1 1.19 -25.21 17.87
C PHE A 1 1.50 -26.21 16.74
N ILE A 2 0.68 -27.23 16.50
CA ILE A 2 0.96 -28.32 15.53
C ILE A 2 0.02 -28.26 14.29
N MET A 3 -0.94 -27.34 14.22
CA MET A 3 -1.95 -27.30 13.14
C MET A 3 -1.53 -26.58 11.85
N LYS A 4 -0.40 -25.86 11.80
CA LYS A 4 -0.06 -24.94 10.70
C LYS A 4 0.69 -25.60 9.54
N LYS A 5 1.57 -26.55 9.77
CA LYS A 5 2.25 -27.34 8.72
C LYS A 5 1.34 -28.34 8.02
N ASP A 6 0.14 -28.60 8.54
CA ASP A 6 -0.79 -29.58 7.98
C ASP A 6 -1.63 -29.04 6.82
N PHE A 7 -1.83 -27.73 6.69
CA PHE A 7 -2.61 -27.16 5.60
C PHE A 7 -1.95 -27.39 4.24
N PHE A 8 -0.67 -27.02 4.11
CA PHE A 8 0.07 -27.24 2.84
C PHE A 8 0.28 -28.73 2.52
N LYS A 9 0.22 -29.61 3.52
CA LYS A 9 0.21 -31.06 3.30
C LYS A 9 -1.15 -31.60 2.87
N LYS A 10 -2.23 -30.91 3.24
CA LYS A 10 -3.61 -31.33 2.97
C LYS A 10 -4.05 -31.06 1.54
N TYR A 11 -3.56 -29.98 0.93
CA TYR A 11 -3.97 -29.54 -0.40
C TYR A 11 -2.78 -29.57 -1.36
N GLN A 12 -2.98 -30.16 -2.54
CA GLN A 12 -1.98 -30.25 -3.60
C GLN A 12 -2.43 -29.51 -4.86
N SER A 13 -3.73 -29.35 -5.05
CA SER A 13 -4.36 -28.71 -6.22
C SER A 13 -5.23 -27.55 -5.77
N VAL A 14 -4.91 -26.36 -6.24
CA VAL A 14 -5.57 -25.11 -5.85
C VAL A 14 -6.06 -24.33 -7.08
N TYR A 15 -7.19 -23.69 -6.92
CA TYR A 15 -7.84 -22.93 -7.98
C TYR A 15 -8.13 -21.51 -7.56
N PHE A 16 -7.77 -20.54 -8.40
CA PHE A 16 -7.94 -19.12 -8.14
C PHE A 16 -9.05 -18.53 -9.00
N ILE A 17 -10.05 -17.89 -8.37
CA ILE A 17 -11.09 -17.09 -9.05
C ILE A 17 -10.63 -15.63 -9.04
N GLY A 18 -10.36 -15.06 -10.23
CA GLY A 18 -9.75 -13.74 -10.39
C GLY A 18 -8.23 -13.78 -10.27
N ILE A 19 -7.59 -14.77 -10.88
CA ILE A 19 -6.15 -15.05 -10.77
C ILE A 19 -5.27 -13.93 -11.37
N GLY A 20 -5.79 -13.17 -12.35
CA GLY A 20 -5.07 -12.06 -13.00
C GLY A 20 -5.02 -10.77 -12.18
N GLY A 21 -5.64 -10.73 -11.01
CA GLY A 21 -5.47 -9.61 -10.09
C GLY A 21 -4.03 -9.52 -9.59
N ILE A 22 -3.47 -8.30 -9.51
CA ILE A 22 -2.06 -8.04 -9.13
C ILE A 22 -1.61 -8.85 -7.90
N SER A 23 -2.43 -8.85 -6.85
CA SER A 23 -2.12 -9.57 -5.60
C SER A 23 -2.40 -11.07 -5.67
N MET A 24 -3.36 -11.49 -6.52
CA MET A 24 -3.74 -12.90 -6.70
C MET A 24 -2.69 -13.64 -7.52
N SER A 25 -2.18 -13.01 -8.57
CA SER A 25 -1.12 -13.59 -9.42
C SER A 25 0.14 -13.88 -8.61
N GLY A 26 0.57 -12.95 -7.75
CA GLY A 26 1.71 -13.17 -6.87
C GLY A 26 1.53 -14.35 -5.91
N LEU A 27 0.34 -14.51 -5.31
CA LEU A 27 0.04 -15.67 -4.45
C LEU A 27 0.02 -16.98 -5.25
N ALA A 28 -0.51 -16.95 -6.46
CA ALA A 28 -0.50 -18.10 -7.37
C ALA A 28 0.94 -18.53 -7.71
N GLU A 29 1.83 -17.58 -7.96
CA GLU A 29 3.25 -17.83 -8.21
C GLU A 29 3.94 -18.44 -6.98
N ILE A 30 3.70 -17.88 -5.78
CA ILE A 30 4.26 -18.41 -4.53
C ILE A 30 3.84 -19.88 -4.32
N LEU A 31 2.55 -20.21 -4.52
CA LEU A 31 2.10 -21.58 -4.37
C LEU A 31 2.67 -22.50 -5.47
N ASN A 32 2.76 -22.01 -6.71
CA ASN A 32 3.38 -22.75 -7.81
C ASN A 32 4.86 -23.07 -7.52
N SER A 33 5.61 -22.12 -6.99
CA SER A 33 7.02 -22.31 -6.59
C SER A 33 7.19 -23.33 -5.44
N LYS A 34 6.17 -23.44 -4.59
CA LYS A 34 6.10 -24.46 -3.51
C LYS A 34 5.62 -25.84 -3.99
N GLY A 35 5.40 -26.01 -5.30
CA GLY A 35 5.06 -27.29 -5.91
C GLY A 35 3.56 -27.62 -5.95
N PHE A 36 2.68 -26.65 -5.68
CA PHE A 36 1.24 -26.84 -5.85
C PHE A 36 0.86 -26.89 -7.32
N LYS A 37 -0.14 -27.71 -7.66
CA LYS A 37 -0.83 -27.63 -8.94
C LYS A 37 -1.78 -26.45 -8.91
N VAL A 38 -1.33 -25.32 -9.49
CA VAL A 38 -2.10 -24.08 -9.50
C VAL A 38 -2.85 -23.92 -10.82
N SER A 39 -4.11 -23.52 -10.75
CA SER A 39 -4.93 -23.11 -11.90
C SER A 39 -5.90 -22.01 -11.49
N GLY A 40 -6.53 -21.37 -12.47
CA GLY A 40 -7.53 -20.35 -12.14
C GLY A 40 -8.19 -19.73 -13.36
N THR A 41 -9.01 -18.71 -13.08
CA THR A 41 -9.71 -17.90 -14.10
C THR A 41 -9.56 -16.42 -13.85
N ASP A 42 -9.69 -15.67 -14.92
CA ASP A 42 -9.98 -14.24 -14.87
C ASP A 42 -11.04 -13.87 -15.92
N MET A 43 -11.64 -12.68 -15.78
CA MET A 43 -12.62 -12.18 -16.75
C MET A 43 -11.99 -11.70 -18.05
N LYS A 44 -10.71 -11.28 -18.01
CA LYS A 44 -9.99 -10.67 -19.12
C LYS A 44 -8.57 -11.19 -19.21
N GLU A 45 -8.03 -11.16 -20.41
CA GLU A 45 -6.59 -11.29 -20.62
C GLU A 45 -5.87 -10.06 -20.03
N SER A 46 -4.72 -10.30 -19.45
CA SER A 46 -3.81 -9.28 -18.91
C SER A 46 -2.37 -9.75 -18.97
N THR A 47 -1.42 -8.86 -18.73
CA THR A 47 -0.01 -9.20 -18.60
C THR A 47 0.25 -10.24 -17.53
N GLU A 48 -0.50 -10.18 -16.43
CA GLU A 48 -0.43 -11.14 -15.33
C GLU A 48 -0.92 -12.52 -15.76
N THR A 49 -2.06 -12.62 -16.47
CA THR A 49 -2.56 -13.92 -16.94
C THR A 49 -1.63 -14.56 -17.98
N GLU A 50 -1.02 -13.76 -18.85
CA GLU A 50 -0.01 -14.23 -19.80
C GLU A 50 1.26 -14.71 -19.09
N HIS A 51 1.72 -13.95 -18.08
CA HIS A 51 2.89 -14.31 -17.28
C HIS A 51 2.66 -15.64 -16.56
N LEU A 52 1.50 -15.81 -15.89
CA LEU A 52 1.14 -17.05 -15.19
C LEU A 52 1.16 -18.27 -16.12
N ARG A 53 0.64 -18.14 -17.35
CA ARG A 53 0.71 -19.21 -18.34
C ARG A 53 2.14 -19.54 -18.76
N ARG A 54 3.01 -18.53 -18.90
CA ARG A 54 4.44 -18.74 -19.25
C ARG A 54 5.19 -19.55 -18.19
N ILE A 55 4.82 -19.41 -16.91
CA ILE A 55 5.41 -20.19 -15.80
C ILE A 55 4.66 -21.51 -15.53
N GLY A 56 3.74 -21.93 -16.43
CA GLY A 56 3.09 -23.25 -16.40
C GLY A 56 1.77 -23.30 -15.63
N ILE A 57 1.23 -22.19 -15.16
CA ILE A 57 -0.08 -22.12 -14.50
C ILE A 57 -1.20 -22.12 -15.56
N LYS A 58 -2.18 -23.01 -15.42
CA LYS A 58 -3.35 -23.05 -16.32
C LYS A 58 -4.31 -21.90 -15.98
N VAL A 59 -4.49 -20.95 -16.89
CA VAL A 59 -5.43 -19.83 -16.74
C VAL A 59 -6.49 -19.87 -17.83
N ASN A 60 -7.76 -19.95 -17.43
CA ASN A 60 -8.91 -19.84 -18.31
C ASN A 60 -9.45 -18.39 -18.30
N ILE A 61 -10.12 -17.97 -19.37
CA ILE A 61 -10.81 -16.69 -19.44
C ILE A 61 -12.32 -16.91 -19.40
N GLY A 62 -12.97 -16.15 -18.52
CA GLY A 62 -14.42 -16.25 -18.25
C GLY A 62 -14.75 -17.26 -17.14
N HIS A 63 -15.55 -16.78 -16.18
CA HIS A 63 -16.01 -17.61 -15.06
C HIS A 63 -17.13 -18.55 -15.50
N ARG A 64 -16.90 -19.87 -15.34
CA ARG A 64 -17.85 -20.92 -15.71
C ARG A 64 -17.81 -22.03 -14.68
N ALA A 65 -18.97 -22.62 -14.34
CA ALA A 65 -19.07 -23.71 -13.38
C ALA A 65 -18.20 -24.95 -13.75
N GLU A 66 -18.04 -25.19 -15.06
CA GLU A 66 -17.26 -26.33 -15.61
C GLU A 66 -15.77 -26.20 -15.36
N ASN A 67 -15.28 -24.99 -15.04
CA ASN A 67 -13.88 -24.78 -14.69
C ASN A 67 -13.50 -25.42 -13.34
N ILE A 68 -14.49 -25.68 -12.48
CA ILE A 68 -14.29 -26.34 -11.18
C ILE A 68 -14.34 -27.84 -11.37
N THR A 69 -13.20 -28.46 -11.63
CA THR A 69 -13.01 -29.89 -11.83
C THR A 69 -12.87 -30.63 -10.50
N ASP A 70 -13.04 -31.99 -10.53
CA ASP A 70 -13.06 -32.77 -9.29
C ASP A 70 -11.67 -32.96 -8.65
N ASP A 71 -10.60 -32.65 -9.36
CA ASP A 71 -9.23 -32.67 -8.85
C ASP A 71 -8.84 -31.40 -8.05
N ILE A 72 -9.68 -30.36 -8.07
CA ILE A 72 -9.48 -29.15 -7.28
C ILE A 72 -9.83 -29.45 -5.81
N GLN A 73 -8.90 -29.14 -4.92
CA GLN A 73 -9.02 -29.41 -3.49
C GLN A 73 -9.29 -28.14 -2.66
N LEU A 74 -8.96 -26.97 -3.20
CA LEU A 74 -9.16 -25.68 -2.54
C LEU A 74 -9.42 -24.61 -3.59
N VAL A 75 -10.40 -23.74 -3.34
CA VAL A 75 -10.68 -22.57 -4.17
C VAL A 75 -10.35 -21.31 -3.40
N ILE A 76 -9.56 -20.44 -4.04
CA ILE A 76 -9.16 -19.12 -3.52
C ILE A 76 -9.88 -18.05 -4.34
N TYR A 77 -10.46 -17.05 -3.66
CA TYR A 77 -11.16 -15.95 -4.33
C TYR A 77 -10.81 -14.59 -3.73
N THR A 78 -10.99 -13.53 -4.51
CA THR A 78 -10.82 -12.14 -4.04
C THR A 78 -12.15 -11.55 -3.59
N ALA A 79 -12.10 -10.57 -2.71
CA ALA A 79 -13.29 -9.81 -2.26
C ALA A 79 -14.10 -9.14 -3.40
N ALA A 80 -13.51 -9.03 -4.60
CA ALA A 80 -14.21 -8.54 -5.79
C ALA A 80 -15.20 -9.56 -6.37
N ILE A 81 -15.07 -10.84 -6.05
CA ILE A 81 -15.93 -11.92 -6.54
C ILE A 81 -17.22 -11.93 -5.73
N LYS A 82 -18.33 -11.79 -6.43
CA LYS A 82 -19.66 -11.82 -5.82
C LYS A 82 -20.07 -13.25 -5.46
N GLN A 83 -20.97 -13.39 -4.49
CA GLN A 83 -21.45 -14.70 -4.03
C GLN A 83 -22.24 -15.48 -5.09
N ASP A 84 -22.73 -14.81 -6.12
CA ASP A 84 -23.43 -15.41 -7.28
C ASP A 84 -22.49 -15.85 -8.42
N ASN A 85 -21.17 -15.78 -8.21
CA ASN A 85 -20.19 -16.26 -9.19
C ASN A 85 -20.37 -17.75 -9.46
N PRO A 86 -20.48 -18.21 -10.72
CA PRO A 86 -20.76 -19.61 -11.06
C PRO A 86 -19.70 -20.59 -10.56
N GLU A 87 -18.43 -20.20 -10.53
CA GLU A 87 -17.34 -21.04 -10.02
C GLU A 87 -17.40 -21.19 -8.51
N LEU A 88 -17.72 -20.09 -7.78
CA LEU A 88 -17.88 -20.14 -6.33
C LEU A 88 -19.09 -21.02 -5.93
N ILE A 89 -20.18 -20.94 -6.68
CA ILE A 89 -21.36 -21.80 -6.50
C ILE A 89 -21.00 -23.25 -6.76
N ALA A 90 -20.31 -23.55 -7.87
CA ALA A 90 -19.88 -24.89 -8.23
C ALA A 90 -18.94 -25.51 -7.17
N ALA A 91 -18.00 -24.74 -6.65
CA ALA A 91 -17.12 -25.18 -5.57
C ALA A 91 -17.91 -25.57 -4.31
N LYS A 92 -18.89 -24.74 -3.92
CA LYS A 92 -19.78 -25.04 -2.78
C LYS A 92 -20.62 -26.29 -3.00
N GLN A 93 -21.19 -26.48 -4.20
CA GLN A 93 -21.97 -27.67 -4.55
C GLN A 93 -21.15 -28.96 -4.52
N LYS A 94 -19.86 -28.88 -4.87
CA LYS A 94 -18.91 -30.00 -4.81
C LYS A 94 -18.26 -30.16 -3.42
N ASN A 95 -18.67 -29.37 -2.41
CA ASN A 95 -18.07 -29.35 -1.07
C ASN A 95 -16.55 -29.10 -1.09
N ILE A 96 -16.05 -28.35 -2.07
CA ILE A 96 -14.66 -27.92 -2.11
C ILE A 96 -14.50 -26.73 -1.17
N PRO A 97 -13.54 -26.75 -0.23
CA PRO A 97 -13.27 -25.62 0.66
C PRO A 97 -12.95 -24.34 -0.14
N THR A 98 -13.47 -23.21 0.33
CA THR A 98 -13.22 -21.91 -0.28
C THR A 98 -12.65 -20.96 0.75
N ILE A 99 -11.58 -20.24 0.42
CA ILE A 99 -10.97 -19.22 1.28
C ILE A 99 -10.75 -17.94 0.49
N ASP A 100 -10.78 -16.81 1.16
CA ASP A 100 -10.42 -15.55 0.53
C ASP A 100 -8.89 -15.35 0.46
N ARG A 101 -8.48 -14.36 -0.32
CA ARG A 101 -7.07 -14.00 -0.54
C ARG A 101 -6.32 -13.69 0.77
N ALA A 102 -6.94 -13.00 1.71
CA ALA A 102 -6.29 -12.60 2.95
C ALA A 102 -6.02 -13.82 3.85
N HIS A 103 -6.95 -14.75 3.88
CA HIS A 103 -6.78 -16.04 4.56
C HIS A 103 -5.57 -16.80 4.02
N LEU A 104 -5.49 -16.94 2.68
CA LEU A 104 -4.36 -17.60 2.05
C LEU A 104 -3.04 -16.91 2.38
N LEU A 105 -2.99 -15.58 2.29
CA LEU A 105 -1.78 -14.79 2.58
C LEU A 105 -1.33 -15.00 4.03
N GLY A 106 -2.27 -14.99 4.99
CA GLY A 106 -1.98 -15.27 6.39
C GLY A 106 -1.39 -16.67 6.59
N MET A 107 -1.96 -17.68 5.92
CA MET A 107 -1.47 -19.06 5.99
C MET A 107 -0.06 -19.22 5.40
N ILE A 108 0.22 -18.56 4.26
CA ILE A 108 1.55 -18.52 3.67
C ILE A 108 2.55 -17.88 4.65
N MET A 109 2.17 -16.74 5.25
CA MET A 109 3.02 -16.00 6.20
C MET A 109 3.44 -16.87 7.40
N GLU A 110 2.54 -17.70 7.90
CA GLU A 110 2.79 -18.57 9.06
C GLU A 110 3.85 -19.67 8.80
N ASP A 111 4.14 -19.96 7.54
CA ASP A 111 5.15 -20.95 7.14
C ASP A 111 6.60 -20.41 7.25
N TYR A 112 6.76 -19.10 7.43
CA TYR A 112 8.04 -18.41 7.49
C TYR A 112 8.48 -18.12 8.93
N ALA A 113 9.78 -18.33 9.21
CA ALA A 113 10.35 -18.09 10.54
C ALA A 113 10.34 -16.60 10.90
N TYR A 114 10.60 -15.74 9.93
CA TYR A 114 10.69 -14.28 10.07
C TYR A 114 9.63 -13.60 9.24
N SER A 115 8.39 -13.64 9.73
CA SER A 115 7.25 -13.03 9.06
C SER A 115 7.00 -11.61 9.57
N ILE A 116 6.84 -10.68 8.63
CA ILE A 116 6.66 -9.24 8.87
C ILE A 116 5.37 -8.79 8.22
N ALA A 117 4.50 -8.11 8.99
CA ALA A 117 3.26 -7.52 8.49
C ALA A 117 3.21 -6.02 8.80
N VAL A 118 3.12 -5.20 7.76
CA VAL A 118 3.04 -3.74 7.89
C VAL A 118 1.60 -3.29 7.75
N ALA A 119 0.98 -2.95 8.88
CA ALA A 119 -0.38 -2.43 8.98
C ALA A 119 -0.35 -0.91 9.18
N SER A 120 -1.32 -0.23 8.65
CA SER A 120 -1.52 1.21 8.86
C SER A 120 -2.71 1.71 8.05
N THR A 121 -3.22 2.89 8.34
CA THR A 121 -4.06 3.61 7.40
C THR A 121 -3.21 4.09 6.22
N HIS A 122 -2.07 4.74 6.48
CA HIS A 122 -1.17 5.31 5.47
C HIS A 122 0.26 4.82 5.63
N GLY A 123 1.05 4.83 4.53
CA GLY A 123 2.49 4.52 4.55
C GLY A 123 2.84 3.03 4.45
N LYS A 124 1.86 2.13 4.39
CA LYS A 124 2.09 0.66 4.28
C LYS A 124 3.06 0.29 3.17
N THR A 125 2.74 0.68 1.93
CA THR A 125 3.53 0.34 0.74
C THR A 125 4.97 0.85 0.84
N THR A 126 5.14 2.11 1.26
CA THR A 126 6.47 2.71 1.41
C THR A 126 7.30 1.97 2.46
N THR A 127 6.73 1.71 3.64
CA THR A 127 7.45 1.02 4.72
C THR A 127 7.74 -0.44 4.37
N THR A 128 6.79 -1.15 3.74
CA THR A 128 7.01 -2.50 3.24
C THR A 128 8.14 -2.53 2.19
N GLY A 129 8.17 -1.53 1.29
CA GLY A 129 9.26 -1.38 0.32
C GLY A 129 10.61 -1.13 0.97
N MET A 130 10.69 -0.26 1.98
CA MET A 130 11.92 -0.01 2.75
C MET A 130 12.42 -1.29 3.44
N VAL A 131 11.54 -2.02 4.13
CA VAL A 131 11.88 -3.31 4.76
C VAL A 131 12.37 -4.30 3.71
N SER A 132 11.69 -4.36 2.56
CA SER A 132 12.05 -5.26 1.45
C SER A 132 13.44 -4.96 0.91
N ASP A 133 13.77 -3.68 0.65
CA ASP A 133 15.09 -3.28 0.13
C ASP A 133 16.21 -3.53 1.16
N ILE A 134 15.94 -3.35 2.45
CA ILE A 134 16.90 -3.73 3.51
C ILE A 134 17.16 -5.24 3.47
N LEU A 135 16.12 -6.07 3.40
CA LEU A 135 16.25 -7.53 3.37
C LEU A 135 16.96 -8.02 2.10
N LEU A 136 16.65 -7.40 0.95
CA LEU A 136 17.33 -7.68 -0.33
C LEU A 136 18.81 -7.30 -0.27
N PHE A 137 19.12 -6.11 0.27
CA PHE A 137 20.50 -5.66 0.47
C PHE A 137 21.29 -6.59 1.40
N ALA A 138 20.66 -7.04 2.48
CA ALA A 138 21.24 -8.01 3.41
C ALA A 138 21.37 -9.43 2.82
N GLN A 139 20.91 -9.65 1.59
CA GLN A 139 20.98 -10.92 0.85
C GLN A 139 20.32 -12.11 1.57
N VAL A 140 19.28 -11.83 2.37
CA VAL A 140 18.53 -12.87 3.08
C VAL A 140 17.44 -13.52 2.23
N ASN A 141 17.35 -13.15 0.95
CA ASN A 141 16.42 -13.72 -0.05
C ASN A 141 14.96 -13.74 0.41
N PRO A 142 14.33 -12.58 0.71
CA PRO A 142 12.98 -12.54 1.25
C PRO A 142 11.92 -12.87 0.19
N THR A 143 10.84 -13.53 0.62
CA THR A 143 9.58 -13.51 -0.12
C THR A 143 8.83 -12.22 0.22
N ILE A 144 8.38 -11.50 -0.81
CA ILE A 144 7.80 -10.15 -0.69
C ILE A 144 6.42 -10.13 -1.33
N THR A 145 5.43 -9.52 -0.67
CA THR A 145 4.16 -9.11 -1.27
C THR A 145 3.86 -7.66 -0.87
N ILE A 146 3.80 -6.77 -1.85
CA ILE A 146 3.65 -5.33 -1.66
C ILE A 146 2.52 -4.79 -2.55
N GLY A 147 1.85 -3.73 -2.14
CA GLY A 147 0.69 -3.17 -2.85
C GLY A 147 1.03 -2.34 -4.08
N GLY A 148 2.30 -2.02 -4.31
CA GLY A 148 2.80 -1.28 -5.46
C GLY A 148 3.99 -1.99 -6.12
N ILE A 149 4.42 -1.52 -7.27
CA ILE A 149 5.64 -2.04 -7.91
C ILE A 149 6.86 -1.51 -7.16
N LEU A 150 7.70 -2.42 -6.68
CA LEU A 150 8.99 -2.10 -6.09
C LEU A 150 10.05 -2.15 -7.20
N PRO A 151 10.72 -1.02 -7.52
CA PRO A 151 11.66 -0.96 -8.64
C PRO A 151 12.80 -1.97 -8.55
N THR A 152 13.29 -2.26 -7.36
CA THR A 152 14.40 -3.19 -7.11
C THR A 152 14.11 -4.61 -7.60
N ILE A 153 12.85 -5.03 -7.58
CA ILE A 153 12.41 -6.36 -8.07
C ILE A 153 11.54 -6.26 -9.33
N HIS A 154 11.27 -5.05 -9.85
CA HIS A 154 10.38 -4.79 -11.00
C HIS A 154 9.00 -5.46 -10.90
N SER A 155 8.52 -5.65 -9.68
CA SER A 155 7.28 -6.39 -9.38
C SER A 155 6.68 -5.95 -8.04
N ASN A 156 5.48 -6.39 -7.77
CA ASN A 156 4.84 -6.33 -6.46
C ASN A 156 5.02 -7.65 -5.65
N THR A 157 5.68 -8.63 -6.23
CA THR A 157 5.93 -9.94 -5.61
C THR A 157 7.35 -10.38 -5.92
N ASN A 158 8.04 -10.88 -4.91
CA ASN A 158 9.31 -11.60 -5.04
C ASN A 158 9.19 -12.96 -4.37
N ILE A 159 9.58 -14.00 -5.07
CA ILE A 159 9.66 -15.35 -4.52
C ILE A 159 11.09 -15.57 -4.05
N GLY A 160 11.27 -15.57 -2.74
CA GLY A 160 12.56 -15.77 -2.09
C GLY A 160 12.74 -17.16 -1.49
N GLY A 161 13.54 -17.21 -0.43
CA GLY A 161 13.72 -18.40 0.38
C GLY A 161 12.56 -18.71 1.32
N GLU A 162 12.79 -19.57 2.29
CA GLU A 162 11.76 -20.05 3.23
C GLU A 162 11.80 -19.36 4.59
N ASP A 163 12.76 -18.45 4.82
CA ASP A 163 12.98 -17.86 6.15
C ASP A 163 12.23 -16.52 6.32
N TYR A 164 12.33 -15.61 5.34
CA TYR A 164 11.83 -14.24 5.45
C TYR A 164 10.63 -13.99 4.56
N PHE A 165 9.58 -13.46 5.18
CA PHE A 165 8.38 -13.02 4.48
C PHE A 165 7.97 -11.62 4.91
N VAL A 166 7.76 -10.71 3.97
CA VAL A 166 7.25 -9.38 4.25
C VAL A 166 6.01 -9.08 3.42
N ALA A 167 4.97 -8.58 4.07
CA ALA A 167 3.71 -8.26 3.42
C ALA A 167 3.06 -7.00 3.97
N GLU A 168 2.32 -6.32 3.10
CA GLU A 168 1.35 -5.33 3.54
C GLU A 168 0.14 -5.99 4.19
N ALA A 169 -0.29 -5.42 5.31
CA ALA A 169 -1.43 -5.87 6.10
C ALA A 169 -2.57 -4.84 5.97
N CYS A 170 -3.46 -5.07 5.01
CA CYS A 170 -4.58 -4.17 4.75
C CYS A 170 -5.67 -4.35 5.81
N GLU A 171 -6.10 -3.25 6.43
CA GLU A 171 -7.15 -3.21 7.43
C GLU A 171 -8.56 -3.39 6.86
N TYR A 172 -8.75 -3.05 5.58
CA TYR A 172 -10.06 -3.07 4.96
C TYR A 172 -10.69 -4.47 4.96
N PHE A 173 -11.96 -4.56 5.34
CA PHE A 173 -12.68 -5.81 5.62
C PHE A 173 -12.00 -6.71 6.67
N ASP A 174 -11.26 -6.11 7.62
CA ASP A 174 -10.52 -6.87 8.64
C ASP A 174 -9.54 -7.91 8.06
N SER A 175 -9.09 -7.70 6.81
CA SER A 175 -8.24 -8.65 6.09
C SER A 175 -6.95 -8.99 6.84
N PHE A 176 -6.34 -8.00 7.52
CA PHE A 176 -5.12 -8.20 8.29
C PHE A 176 -5.29 -9.04 9.58
N LEU A 177 -6.54 -9.29 10.02
CA LEU A 177 -6.80 -10.15 11.17
C LEU A 177 -6.56 -11.65 10.87
N GLN A 178 -6.34 -11.99 9.61
CA GLN A 178 -5.90 -13.33 9.20
C GLN A 178 -4.39 -13.53 9.39
N PHE A 179 -3.63 -12.48 9.73
CA PHE A 179 -2.17 -12.53 9.84
C PHE A 179 -1.72 -12.73 11.28
N HIS A 180 -0.72 -13.61 11.45
CA HIS A 180 -0.07 -13.88 12.73
C HIS A 180 1.46 -13.70 12.59
N PRO A 181 1.94 -12.47 12.35
CA PRO A 181 3.34 -12.23 12.07
C PRO A 181 4.22 -12.38 13.30
N LEU A 182 5.53 -12.58 13.07
CA LEU A 182 6.55 -12.43 14.10
C LEU A 182 6.73 -10.94 14.46
N VAL A 183 6.80 -10.08 13.44
CA VAL A 183 6.91 -8.63 13.63
C VAL A 183 5.75 -7.93 12.96
N GLY A 184 4.94 -7.23 13.76
CA GLY A 184 3.88 -6.36 13.29
C GLY A 184 4.29 -4.89 13.34
N VAL A 185 3.82 -4.10 12.39
CA VAL A 185 4.04 -2.64 12.35
C VAL A 185 2.71 -1.92 12.29
N ILE A 186 2.56 -0.82 13.07
CA ILE A 186 1.42 0.10 12.98
C ILE A 186 1.96 1.52 12.91
N LEU A 187 1.83 2.17 11.72
CA LEU A 187 2.39 3.51 11.48
C LEU A 187 1.46 4.63 11.91
N ASN A 188 0.16 4.47 11.66
CA ASN A 188 -0.88 5.42 12.01
C ASN A 188 -2.26 4.73 11.98
N ILE A 189 -3.23 5.33 12.67
CA ILE A 189 -4.62 4.86 12.71
C ILE A 189 -5.51 6.10 12.52
N GLU A 190 -6.14 6.21 11.37
CA GLU A 190 -7.01 7.33 11.00
C GLU A 190 -8.36 6.82 10.46
N ALA A 191 -9.31 7.75 10.34
CA ALA A 191 -10.63 7.44 9.83
C ALA A 191 -10.59 7.23 8.31
N ASP A 192 -10.54 5.99 7.87
CA ASP A 192 -10.71 5.58 6.48
C ASP A 192 -11.64 4.34 6.41
N HIS A 193 -12.09 3.97 5.22
CA HIS A 193 -12.98 2.83 5.00
C HIS A 193 -14.23 2.85 5.92
N LEU A 194 -14.82 4.05 6.12
CA LEU A 194 -15.99 4.26 6.99
C LEU A 194 -17.26 3.57 6.46
N ASP A 195 -17.29 3.19 5.18
CA ASP A 195 -18.31 2.31 4.60
C ASP A 195 -18.35 0.95 5.32
N TYR A 196 -17.21 0.44 5.73
CA TYR A 196 -17.06 -0.81 6.47
C TYR A 196 -17.03 -0.59 7.99
N PHE A 197 -16.06 0.19 8.49
CA PHE A 197 -15.81 0.35 9.94
C PHE A 197 -16.83 1.22 10.68
N LYS A 198 -17.53 2.13 9.97
CA LYS A 198 -18.51 3.09 10.51
C LYS A 198 -17.89 4.26 11.27
N ASN A 199 -16.91 4.04 12.13
CA ASN A 199 -16.26 5.06 12.96
C ASN A 199 -14.81 4.69 13.29
N LEU A 200 -14.07 5.65 13.86
CA LEU A 200 -12.67 5.47 14.24
C LEU A 200 -12.48 4.46 15.38
N GLU A 201 -13.43 4.36 16.29
CA GLU A 201 -13.37 3.42 17.41
C GLU A 201 -13.34 1.97 16.93
N ASN A 202 -14.15 1.63 15.92
CA ASN A 202 -14.14 0.30 15.31
C ASN A 202 -12.83 0.02 14.57
N ILE A 203 -12.25 1.02 13.90
CA ILE A 203 -10.93 0.91 13.29
C ILE A 203 -9.88 0.60 14.36
N ARG A 204 -9.86 1.36 15.45
CA ARG A 204 -8.93 1.15 16.56
C ARG A 204 -9.07 -0.23 17.19
N ALA A 205 -10.31 -0.69 17.39
CA ALA A 205 -10.59 -2.04 17.90
C ALA A 205 -10.06 -3.14 16.96
N SER A 206 -10.12 -2.92 15.65
CA SER A 206 -9.54 -3.82 14.65
C SER A 206 -8.01 -3.85 14.71
N PHE A 207 -7.36 -2.68 14.80
CA PHE A 207 -5.90 -2.60 14.98
C PHE A 207 -5.43 -3.23 16.29
N HIS A 208 -6.21 -3.10 17.38
CA HIS A 208 -5.94 -3.82 18.63
C HIS A 208 -5.95 -5.34 18.44
N LYS A 209 -6.97 -5.88 17.75
CA LYS A 209 -7.02 -7.31 17.41
C LYS A 209 -5.83 -7.76 16.57
N PHE A 210 -5.42 -6.95 15.59
CA PHE A 210 -4.19 -7.22 14.82
C PHE A 210 -2.97 -7.28 15.74
N ALA A 211 -2.82 -6.34 16.69
CA ALA A 211 -1.73 -6.36 17.65
C ALA A 211 -1.75 -7.62 18.53
N GLN A 212 -2.95 -8.12 18.92
CA GLN A 212 -3.10 -9.37 19.66
C GLN A 212 -2.70 -10.62 18.86
N ASN A 213 -2.77 -10.57 17.53
CA ASN A 213 -2.40 -11.68 16.65
C ASN A 213 -0.89 -11.83 16.46
N ILE A 214 -0.08 -10.86 16.88
CA ILE A 214 1.37 -10.95 16.78
C ILE A 214 1.88 -12.04 17.72
N SER A 215 2.79 -12.88 17.24
CA SER A 215 3.37 -14.00 18.00
C SER A 215 3.91 -13.54 19.34
N SER A 216 3.70 -14.32 20.41
CA SER A 216 4.11 -13.97 21.78
C SER A 216 5.65 -13.79 21.93
N ASN A 217 6.43 -14.45 21.09
CA ASN A 217 7.89 -14.28 20.98
C ASN A 217 8.30 -13.21 19.96
N GLY A 218 7.33 -12.52 19.40
CA GLY A 218 7.50 -11.48 18.40
C GLY A 218 7.50 -10.06 18.97
N LYS A 219 7.37 -9.09 18.11
CA LYS A 219 7.38 -7.67 18.47
C LYS A 219 6.39 -6.84 17.65
N LEU A 220 5.72 -5.91 18.31
CA LEU A 220 4.95 -4.84 17.70
C LEU A 220 5.80 -3.56 17.65
N ILE A 221 5.98 -2.99 16.47
CA ILE A 221 6.57 -1.67 16.25
C ILE A 221 5.44 -0.70 15.92
N LEU A 222 5.29 0.36 16.69
CA LEU A 222 4.21 1.32 16.47
C LEU A 222 4.64 2.77 16.65
N ASN A 223 4.00 3.69 15.92
CA ASN A 223 4.32 5.10 15.98
C ASN A 223 3.84 5.70 17.32
N SER A 224 4.73 6.39 18.02
CA SER A 224 4.45 7.07 19.30
C SER A 224 3.38 8.17 19.20
N SER A 225 3.18 8.73 17.99
CA SER A 225 2.16 9.77 17.75
C SER A 225 0.73 9.24 17.66
N ILE A 226 0.52 7.92 17.65
CA ILE A 226 -0.83 7.33 17.67
C ILE A 226 -1.49 7.68 19.00
N PRO A 227 -2.64 8.39 18.99
CA PRO A 227 -3.32 8.75 20.23
C PRO A 227 -3.76 7.51 21.03
N LYS A 228 -3.69 7.58 22.35
CA LYS A 228 -4.15 6.52 23.27
C LYS A 228 -3.55 5.15 22.91
N LEU A 229 -2.22 5.07 22.86
CA LEU A 229 -1.48 3.83 22.53
C LEU A 229 -1.89 2.64 23.39
N GLU A 230 -2.28 2.89 24.64
CA GLU A 230 -2.74 1.88 25.59
C GLU A 230 -3.96 1.10 25.10
N GLU A 231 -4.84 1.72 24.29
CA GLU A 231 -5.96 1.01 23.68
C GLU A 231 -5.52 -0.04 22.64
N ILE A 232 -4.36 0.15 22.04
CA ILE A 232 -3.79 -0.77 21.03
C ILE A 232 -2.89 -1.81 21.70
N THR A 233 -2.14 -1.42 22.74
CA THR A 233 -1.11 -2.26 23.37
C THR A 233 -1.57 -3.03 24.59
N SER A 234 -2.78 -2.78 25.09
CA SER A 234 -3.33 -3.52 26.23
C SER A 234 -3.57 -5.00 25.90
N ASN A 235 -3.21 -5.89 26.81
CA ASN A 235 -3.48 -7.33 26.70
C ASN A 235 -2.95 -7.99 25.41
N ILE A 236 -1.84 -7.48 24.86
CA ILE A 236 -1.09 -8.16 23.79
C ILE A 236 -0.08 -9.13 24.39
N ALA A 237 0.22 -10.22 23.70
CA ALA A 237 1.14 -11.24 24.18
C ALA A 237 2.61 -10.94 23.83
N CYS A 238 2.86 -10.14 22.80
CA CYS A 238 4.19 -9.77 22.35
C CYS A 238 4.74 -8.54 23.07
N GLN A 239 6.04 -8.30 22.94
CA GLN A 239 6.66 -7.03 23.32
C GLN A 239 6.29 -5.95 22.28
N PHE A 240 6.33 -4.67 22.69
CA PHE A 240 6.20 -3.57 21.76
C PHE A 240 7.26 -2.50 21.98
N GLU A 241 7.58 -1.79 20.92
CA GLU A 241 8.45 -0.62 20.91
C GLU A 241 7.83 0.49 20.08
N THR A 242 8.09 1.74 20.47
CA THR A 242 7.57 2.92 19.79
C THR A 242 8.65 3.56 18.91
N VAL A 243 8.23 4.07 17.76
CA VAL A 243 9.03 4.91 16.87
C VAL A 243 8.42 6.28 16.77
N GLY A 244 9.24 7.33 16.72
CA GLY A 244 8.73 8.71 16.63
C GLY A 244 9.82 9.76 16.69
N LEU A 245 9.38 11.00 16.78
CA LEU A 245 10.26 12.17 16.94
C LEU A 245 10.26 12.68 18.39
N GLU A 246 9.33 12.19 19.21
CA GLU A 246 9.14 12.59 20.60
C GLU A 246 10.15 11.89 21.53
N ASP A 247 10.46 12.55 22.66
CA ASP A 247 11.47 12.08 23.61
C ASP A 247 11.13 10.75 24.29
N ASN A 248 9.87 10.35 24.32
CA ASN A 248 9.39 9.11 24.93
C ASN A 248 9.40 7.92 23.97
N ALA A 249 9.74 8.09 22.71
CA ALA A 249 9.85 6.98 21.77
C ALA A 249 11.12 6.15 22.02
N ASN A 250 11.03 4.82 21.85
CA ASN A 250 12.19 3.93 21.94
C ASN A 250 13.18 4.17 20.79
N TRP A 251 12.64 4.42 19.60
CA TRP A 251 13.36 4.72 18.37
C TRP A 251 13.10 6.15 17.96
N LYS A 252 14.14 6.96 17.81
CA LYS A 252 14.04 8.39 17.48
C LYS A 252 14.91 8.76 16.29
N ALA A 253 14.47 9.76 15.54
CA ALA A 253 15.33 10.51 14.63
C ALA A 253 15.81 11.79 15.31
N GLU A 254 17.12 11.98 15.32
CA GLU A 254 17.74 13.23 15.80
C GLU A 254 18.60 13.85 14.69
N ASN A 255 19.00 15.11 14.89
CA ASN A 255 19.83 15.85 13.92
C ASN A 255 19.28 15.77 12.48
N ILE A 256 17.96 15.97 12.34
CA ILE A 256 17.28 15.92 11.06
C ILE A 256 17.76 17.09 10.19
N ILE A 257 18.22 16.81 8.99
CA ILE A 257 18.58 17.78 7.97
C ILE A 257 17.60 17.62 6.80
N HIS A 258 16.94 18.72 6.47
CA HIS A 258 16.07 18.82 5.30
C HIS A 258 16.90 19.33 4.12
N GLU A 259 17.08 18.50 3.10
CA GLU A 259 17.81 18.85 1.89
C GLU A 259 16.95 19.74 0.98
N PRO A 260 17.58 20.59 0.11
CA PRO A 260 16.84 21.47 -0.80
C PRO A 260 15.92 20.75 -1.80
N ASP A 261 16.16 19.48 -2.08
CA ASP A 261 15.34 18.64 -2.96
C ASP A 261 14.22 17.87 -2.21
N GLY A 262 13.99 18.24 -0.93
CA GLY A 262 12.94 17.67 -0.08
C GLY A 262 13.30 16.34 0.58
N LYS A 263 14.50 15.80 0.33
CA LYS A 263 15.00 14.60 1.01
C LYS A 263 15.42 14.91 2.43
N ASN A 264 15.57 13.87 3.25
CA ASN A 264 15.91 14.01 4.65
C ASN A 264 17.09 13.10 5.01
N SER A 265 17.97 13.61 5.88
CA SER A 265 18.94 12.79 6.58
C SER A 265 18.80 12.97 8.08
N PHE A 266 19.07 11.92 8.86
CA PHE A 266 18.89 11.93 10.31
C PHE A 266 19.73 10.85 10.98
N ASP A 267 20.00 11.05 12.27
CA ASP A 267 20.63 10.05 13.12
C ASP A 267 19.56 9.15 13.75
N VAL A 268 19.78 7.83 13.69
CA VAL A 268 18.89 6.83 14.31
C VAL A 268 19.33 6.62 15.75
N ILE A 269 18.47 6.94 16.69
CA ILE A 269 18.71 6.77 18.12
C ILE A 269 17.82 5.66 18.65
N TYR A 270 18.42 4.68 19.31
CA TYR A 270 17.72 3.61 20.01
C TYR A 270 18.21 3.53 21.44
N ASN A 271 17.29 3.64 22.40
CA ASN A 271 17.60 3.63 23.84
C ASN A 271 18.78 4.58 24.19
N LYS A 272 18.74 5.82 23.68
CA LYS A 272 19.75 6.88 23.88
C LYS A 272 21.13 6.60 23.21
N LYS A 273 21.24 5.56 22.41
CA LYS A 273 22.45 5.24 21.64
C LYS A 273 22.24 5.57 20.17
N CYS A 274 23.15 6.34 19.60
CA CYS A 274 23.19 6.56 18.15
C CYS A 274 23.70 5.29 17.45
N LEU A 275 22.90 4.78 16.53
CA LEU A 275 23.21 3.59 15.72
C LEU A 275 23.83 3.94 14.37
N GLY A 276 23.65 5.16 13.92
CA GLY A 276 24.19 5.67 12.66
C GLY A 276 23.30 6.68 11.99
N ARG A 277 23.76 7.25 10.87
CA ARG A 277 23.07 8.22 10.09
C ARG A 277 22.47 7.60 8.84
N VAL A 278 21.24 7.97 8.52
CA VAL A 278 20.50 7.53 7.33
C VAL A 278 20.28 8.72 6.40
N HIS A 279 20.48 8.54 5.10
CA HIS A 279 20.15 9.49 4.04
C HIS A 279 19.03 8.90 3.18
N LEU A 280 17.83 9.48 3.25
CA LEU A 280 16.71 9.01 2.43
C LEU A 280 16.76 9.64 1.04
N HIS A 281 16.50 8.84 0.01
CA HIS A 281 16.40 9.30 -1.37
C HIS A 281 14.97 9.65 -1.80
N ILE A 282 14.00 9.52 -0.90
CA ILE A 282 12.61 9.93 -1.12
C ILE A 282 12.27 11.15 -0.25
N PRO A 283 11.48 12.10 -0.77
CA PRO A 283 11.10 13.29 -0.03
C PRO A 283 9.98 13.02 0.97
N GLY A 284 9.76 13.97 1.88
CA GLY A 284 8.65 14.00 2.83
C GLY A 284 9.04 13.58 4.25
N ASP A 285 8.63 14.39 5.22
CA ASP A 285 8.99 14.19 6.64
C ASP A 285 8.35 12.94 7.24
N HIS A 286 7.16 12.54 6.73
CA HIS A 286 6.52 11.28 7.12
C HIS A 286 7.39 10.05 6.79
N ASN A 287 8.30 10.15 5.82
CA ASN A 287 9.21 9.07 5.48
C ASN A 287 10.33 8.87 6.50
N ILE A 288 10.58 9.84 7.39
CA ILE A 288 11.50 9.66 8.53
C ILE A 288 10.94 8.58 9.48
N THR A 289 9.67 8.69 9.87
CA THR A 289 9.02 7.70 10.75
C THR A 289 8.80 6.36 10.06
N ASN A 290 8.52 6.35 8.75
CA ASN A 290 8.46 5.12 7.95
C ASN A 290 9.83 4.40 7.96
N ALA A 291 10.91 5.14 7.75
CA ALA A 291 12.28 4.60 7.76
C ALA A 291 12.71 4.13 9.15
N LEU A 292 12.38 4.87 10.22
CA LEU A 292 12.61 4.42 11.60
C LEU A 292 11.87 3.11 11.88
N SER A 293 10.63 2.97 11.41
CA SER A 293 9.86 1.74 11.58
C SER A 293 10.50 0.57 10.85
N ALA A 294 10.92 0.77 9.60
CA ALA A 294 11.65 -0.24 8.82
C ALA A 294 12.99 -0.62 9.48
N PHE A 295 13.70 0.38 10.01
CA PHE A 295 14.95 0.18 10.75
C PHE A 295 14.70 -0.70 11.99
N ALA A 296 13.71 -0.34 12.82
CA ALA A 296 13.36 -1.06 14.04
C ALA A 296 12.96 -2.53 13.76
N VAL A 297 12.18 -2.76 12.69
CA VAL A 297 11.83 -4.11 12.22
C VAL A 297 13.09 -4.92 11.91
N CYS A 298 13.95 -4.42 11.05
CA CYS A 298 15.15 -5.14 10.61
C CYS A 298 16.17 -5.34 11.74
N TYR A 299 16.29 -4.37 12.64
CA TYR A 299 17.11 -4.50 13.85
C TYR A 299 16.56 -5.58 14.81
N THR A 300 15.23 -5.67 14.96
CA THR A 300 14.57 -6.73 15.73
C THR A 300 14.90 -8.12 15.17
N LEU A 301 15.07 -8.23 13.85
CA LEU A 301 15.49 -9.46 13.17
C LEU A 301 17.01 -9.70 13.20
N SER A 302 17.73 -8.92 13.99
CA SER A 302 19.18 -9.02 14.19
C SER A 302 20.03 -8.78 12.93
N LEU A 303 19.50 -8.00 11.98
CA LEU A 303 20.31 -7.58 10.83
C LEU A 303 21.40 -6.58 11.27
N PRO A 304 22.59 -6.61 10.65
CA PRO A 304 23.65 -5.67 10.94
C PRO A 304 23.20 -4.22 10.64
N THR A 305 23.46 -3.30 11.56
CA THR A 305 23.07 -1.89 11.45
C THR A 305 23.53 -1.25 10.13
N GLU A 306 24.75 -1.55 9.69
CA GLU A 306 25.29 -1.05 8.43
C GLU A 306 24.48 -1.53 7.21
N CYS A 307 24.03 -2.79 7.21
CA CYS A 307 23.15 -3.32 6.16
C CYS A 307 21.79 -2.63 6.16
N ILE A 308 21.26 -2.33 7.35
CA ILE A 308 19.98 -1.62 7.48
C ILE A 308 20.10 -0.22 6.91
N ILE A 309 21.13 0.54 7.26
CA ILE A 309 21.39 1.89 6.76
C ILE A 309 21.51 1.87 5.23
N LYS A 310 22.39 1.03 4.70
CA LYS A 310 22.63 0.96 3.24
C LYS A 310 21.40 0.48 2.46
N GLY A 311 20.62 -0.44 3.02
CA GLY A 311 19.36 -0.89 2.41
C GLY A 311 18.33 0.23 2.34
N LEU A 312 18.21 1.04 3.40
CA LEU A 312 17.37 2.24 3.38
C LEU A 312 17.84 3.28 2.36
N GLU A 313 19.14 3.48 2.23
CA GLU A 313 19.73 4.41 1.26
C GLU A 313 19.55 3.93 -0.20
N GLN A 314 19.35 2.65 -0.44
CA GLN A 314 19.01 2.12 -1.77
C GLN A 314 17.54 2.29 -2.14
N PHE A 315 16.67 2.56 -1.18
CA PHE A 315 15.25 2.72 -1.44
C PHE A 315 14.95 4.04 -2.15
N HIS A 316 14.49 3.97 -3.39
CA HIS A 316 14.13 5.12 -4.23
C HIS A 316 12.61 5.30 -4.39
N GLY A 317 11.81 4.67 -3.53
CA GLY A 317 10.36 4.70 -3.56
C GLY A 317 9.75 3.49 -4.28
N THR A 318 8.43 3.45 -4.28
CA THR A 318 7.61 2.52 -5.07
C THR A 318 6.91 3.31 -6.17
N GLU A 319 6.51 2.63 -7.24
CA GLU A 319 5.75 3.30 -8.29
C GLU A 319 4.51 3.97 -7.72
N ARG A 320 4.18 5.13 -8.27
CA ARG A 320 3.06 5.96 -7.86
C ARG A 320 3.11 6.43 -6.39
N ARG A 321 4.29 6.54 -5.76
CA ARG A 321 4.52 7.14 -4.45
C ARG A 321 5.52 8.27 -4.58
N PHE A 322 5.01 9.48 -4.81
CA PHE A 322 5.79 10.68 -5.12
C PHE A 322 6.81 10.43 -6.26
N GLN A 323 6.35 9.73 -7.30
CA GLN A 323 7.20 9.26 -8.39
C GLN A 323 7.40 10.35 -9.44
N LYS A 324 8.65 10.78 -9.67
CA LYS A 324 8.98 11.62 -10.83
C LYS A 324 8.77 10.80 -12.10
N LYS A 325 7.76 11.17 -12.91
CA LYS A 325 7.45 10.53 -14.20
C LYS A 325 8.31 11.05 -15.34
N GLY A 326 8.77 12.29 -15.23
CA GLY A 326 9.57 12.94 -16.25
C GLY A 326 9.58 14.45 -16.14
N GLU A 327 10.12 15.08 -17.18
CA GLU A 327 10.17 16.54 -17.31
C GLU A 327 9.98 16.91 -18.79
N LYS A 328 9.17 17.92 -19.06
CA LYS A 328 8.90 18.43 -20.39
C LYS A 328 8.81 19.94 -20.40
N ASN A 329 9.56 20.59 -21.28
CA ASN A 329 9.61 22.06 -21.39
C ASN A 329 9.92 22.74 -20.03
N GLY A 330 10.70 22.11 -19.15
CA GLY A 330 11.03 22.60 -17.83
C GLY A 330 9.91 22.40 -16.78
N VAL A 331 8.83 21.69 -17.10
CA VAL A 331 7.78 21.28 -16.15
C VAL A 331 8.10 19.88 -15.65
N ILE A 332 8.26 19.75 -14.32
CA ILE A 332 8.48 18.45 -13.67
C ILE A 332 7.10 17.80 -13.41
N VAL A 333 6.96 16.54 -13.80
CA VAL A 333 5.73 15.75 -13.58
C VAL A 333 5.98 14.68 -12.53
N ILE A 334 5.15 14.70 -11.48
CA ILE A 334 5.17 13.74 -10.36
C ILE A 334 3.80 13.07 -10.25
N ASP A 335 3.77 11.76 -10.05
CA ASP A 335 2.55 11.00 -9.75
C ASP A 335 2.56 10.47 -8.33
N ASP A 336 1.40 10.54 -7.66
CA ASP A 336 1.21 10.00 -6.33
C ASP A 336 -0.14 9.29 -6.19
N TYR A 337 -0.12 8.13 -5.56
CA TYR A 337 -1.31 7.32 -5.30
C TYR A 337 -2.19 7.86 -4.17
N ALA A 338 -1.78 8.95 -3.51
CA ALA A 338 -2.49 9.58 -2.41
C ALA A 338 -3.98 9.79 -2.77
N HIS A 339 -4.86 9.41 -1.87
CA HIS A 339 -6.31 9.48 -2.08
C HIS A 339 -7.08 9.79 -0.78
N HIS A 340 -6.37 9.93 0.33
CA HIS A 340 -6.90 10.38 1.62
C HIS A 340 -6.43 11.81 1.91
N PRO A 341 -7.23 12.65 2.60
CA PRO A 341 -6.85 14.03 2.94
C PRO A 341 -5.47 14.18 3.58
N THR A 342 -5.10 13.29 4.51
CA THR A 342 -3.80 13.29 5.18
C THR A 342 -2.66 13.00 4.20
N GLU A 343 -2.83 12.04 3.29
CA GLU A 343 -1.85 11.71 2.26
C GLU A 343 -1.64 12.88 1.29
N ILE A 344 -2.74 13.52 0.84
CA ILE A 344 -2.69 14.69 -0.06
C ILE A 344 -1.88 15.81 0.57
N LYS A 345 -2.15 16.13 1.85
CA LYS A 345 -1.39 17.14 2.59
C LYS A 345 0.11 16.79 2.66
N ALA A 346 0.43 15.53 2.94
CA ALA A 346 1.81 15.07 3.01
C ALA A 346 2.52 15.17 1.65
N THR A 347 1.86 14.76 0.57
CA THR A 347 2.37 14.86 -0.81
C THR A 347 2.61 16.32 -1.21
N LEU A 348 1.66 17.22 -0.97
CA LEU A 348 1.80 18.64 -1.30
C LEU A 348 2.87 19.32 -0.44
N SER A 349 2.97 18.98 0.84
CA SER A 349 4.04 19.46 1.72
C SER A 349 5.43 19.02 1.25
N ALA A 350 5.56 17.79 0.76
CA ALA A 350 6.80 17.29 0.15
C ALA A 350 7.12 18.04 -1.15
N ALA A 351 6.12 18.27 -1.99
CA ALA A 351 6.25 19.00 -3.25
C ALA A 351 6.74 20.44 -3.03
N LYS A 352 6.22 21.11 -2.00
CA LYS A 352 6.60 22.48 -1.65
C LYS A 352 8.09 22.66 -1.32
N LYS A 353 8.77 21.60 -0.88
CA LYS A 353 10.20 21.61 -0.60
C LYS A 353 11.08 21.52 -1.85
N ILE A 354 10.52 21.12 -2.98
CA ILE A 354 11.22 21.11 -4.28
C ILE A 354 11.20 22.54 -4.83
N HIS A 355 12.33 23.02 -5.32
CA HIS A 355 12.38 24.35 -5.95
C HIS A 355 11.57 24.35 -7.25
N HIS A 356 10.52 25.14 -7.32
CA HIS A 356 9.65 25.32 -8.47
C HIS A 356 8.92 26.68 -8.40
N ASN A 357 8.22 27.05 -9.48
CA ASN A 357 7.43 28.30 -9.53
C ASN A 357 6.00 28.05 -9.05
N THR A 358 5.19 27.36 -9.83
CA THR A 358 3.77 27.11 -9.58
C THR A 358 3.51 25.62 -9.42
N THR A 359 2.75 25.23 -8.41
CA THR A 359 2.28 23.85 -8.23
C THR A 359 0.89 23.69 -8.83
N TYR A 360 0.80 22.93 -9.93
CA TYR A 360 -0.44 22.42 -10.50
C TYR A 360 -0.75 21.05 -9.90
N CYS A 361 -1.86 20.93 -9.19
CA CYS A 361 -2.29 19.68 -8.57
C CYS A 361 -3.56 19.17 -9.26
N VAL A 362 -3.46 18.07 -9.98
CA VAL A 362 -4.61 17.36 -10.55
C VAL A 362 -4.99 16.22 -9.60
N PHE A 363 -6.17 16.33 -9.01
CA PHE A 363 -6.67 15.33 -8.07
C PHE A 363 -7.88 14.59 -8.62
N GLN A 364 -7.83 13.25 -8.56
CA GLN A 364 -8.96 12.38 -8.86
C GLN A 364 -9.50 11.79 -7.56
N PRO A 365 -10.68 12.21 -7.07
CA PRO A 365 -11.30 11.57 -5.92
C PRO A 365 -11.58 10.09 -6.18
N HIS A 366 -11.36 9.24 -5.17
CA HIS A 366 -11.55 7.80 -5.28
C HIS A 366 -12.73 7.36 -4.44
N THR A 367 -13.74 6.80 -5.09
CA THR A 367 -15.09 6.39 -4.63
C THR A 367 -15.99 7.52 -4.18
N TYR A 368 -17.28 7.36 -4.45
CA TYR A 368 -18.31 8.34 -4.05
C TYR A 368 -18.50 8.37 -2.54
N SER A 369 -18.48 7.21 -1.89
CA SER A 369 -18.64 7.08 -0.44
C SER A 369 -17.55 7.81 0.34
N ARG A 370 -16.28 7.60 -0.02
CA ARG A 370 -15.15 8.29 0.62
C ARG A 370 -15.20 9.80 0.36
N THR A 371 -15.45 10.19 -0.88
CA THR A 371 -15.51 11.61 -1.25
C THR A 371 -16.57 12.34 -0.45
N LYS A 372 -17.73 11.72 -0.24
CA LYS A 372 -18.81 12.28 0.60
C LYS A 372 -18.44 12.29 2.08
N ALA A 373 -17.92 11.18 2.61
CA ALA A 373 -17.61 11.04 4.04
C ALA A 373 -16.51 11.99 4.51
N LEU A 374 -15.52 12.29 3.64
CA LEU A 374 -14.37 13.15 3.95
C LEU A 374 -14.43 14.51 3.22
N PHE A 375 -15.59 14.94 2.78
CA PHE A 375 -15.80 16.13 1.95
C PHE A 375 -15.09 17.38 2.52
N ASP A 376 -15.38 17.75 3.77
CA ASP A 376 -14.80 18.93 4.41
C ASP A 376 -13.29 18.83 4.58
N SER A 377 -12.80 17.61 4.84
CA SER A 377 -11.37 17.33 4.94
C SER A 377 -10.67 17.49 3.59
N PHE A 378 -11.30 17.07 2.49
CA PHE A 378 -10.78 17.29 1.14
C PHE A 378 -10.69 18.76 0.80
N VAL A 379 -11.74 19.55 1.10
CA VAL A 379 -11.75 21.00 0.84
C VAL A 379 -10.54 21.72 1.43
N THR A 380 -10.05 21.26 2.57
CA THR A 380 -8.92 21.85 3.29
C THR A 380 -7.55 21.20 3.02
N SER A 381 -7.48 20.18 2.15
CA SER A 381 -6.26 19.39 1.98
C SER A 381 -5.25 19.97 0.99
N PHE A 382 -5.65 20.94 0.17
CA PHE A 382 -4.85 21.44 -0.94
C PHE A 382 -4.18 22.79 -0.67
N THR A 383 -3.87 23.09 0.58
CA THR A 383 -3.34 24.41 1.00
C THR A 383 -2.00 24.74 0.36
N ASP A 384 -1.18 23.75 0.07
CA ASP A 384 0.15 23.90 -0.52
C ASP A 384 0.17 23.76 -2.07
N ALA A 385 -1.00 23.72 -2.73
CA ALA A 385 -1.12 23.80 -4.19
C ALA A 385 -1.56 25.20 -4.63
N ASP A 386 -0.97 25.71 -5.72
CA ASP A 386 -1.32 27.02 -6.28
C ASP A 386 -2.54 26.94 -7.20
N VAL A 387 -2.63 25.87 -8.00
CA VAL A 387 -3.74 25.60 -8.89
C VAL A 387 -4.24 24.17 -8.63
N ILE A 388 -5.52 24.03 -8.30
CA ILE A 388 -6.15 22.75 -7.98
C ILE A 388 -7.10 22.38 -9.11
N ILE A 389 -6.89 21.23 -9.75
CA ILE A 389 -7.75 20.71 -10.81
C ILE A 389 -8.38 19.41 -10.30
N ILE A 390 -9.70 19.38 -10.18
CA ILE A 390 -10.41 18.20 -9.72
C ILE A 390 -11.00 17.46 -10.92
N ALA A 391 -10.56 16.23 -11.13
CA ALA A 391 -11.10 15.31 -12.13
C ALA A 391 -12.39 14.64 -11.64
N ASP A 392 -13.07 13.92 -12.53
CA ASP A 392 -14.23 13.11 -12.17
C ASP A 392 -13.89 12.03 -11.15
N ILE A 393 -14.86 11.70 -10.29
CA ILE A 393 -14.68 10.68 -9.24
C ILE A 393 -14.46 9.32 -9.90
N TYR A 394 -13.37 8.65 -9.52
CA TYR A 394 -13.12 7.27 -9.89
C TYR A 394 -14.02 6.34 -9.06
N ALA A 395 -14.99 5.73 -9.72
CA ALA A 395 -16.05 4.95 -9.06
C ALA A 395 -15.53 3.65 -8.41
N ALA A 396 -14.43 3.08 -8.92
CA ALA A 396 -13.93 1.76 -8.53
C ALA A 396 -15.04 0.69 -8.61
N ARG A 397 -15.56 0.24 -7.47
CA ARG A 397 -16.63 -0.79 -7.39
C ARG A 397 -18.02 -0.20 -7.14
N GLU A 398 -18.10 1.10 -6.91
CA GLU A 398 -19.36 1.77 -6.61
C GLU A 398 -20.12 2.11 -7.89
N LYS A 399 -21.44 2.25 -7.74
CA LYS A 399 -22.29 2.82 -8.77
C LYS A 399 -22.48 4.30 -8.48
N ASP A 400 -22.47 5.12 -9.52
CA ASP A 400 -22.87 6.49 -9.38
C ASP A 400 -24.38 6.57 -9.05
N THR A 401 -24.68 7.10 -7.88
CA THR A 401 -26.05 7.32 -7.39
C THR A 401 -26.40 8.81 -7.33
N GLY A 402 -25.52 9.68 -7.85
CA GLY A 402 -25.68 11.13 -7.83
C GLY A 402 -25.51 11.77 -6.44
N ILE A 403 -24.95 11.04 -5.46
CA ILE A 403 -24.82 11.53 -4.07
C ILE A 403 -23.76 12.61 -3.89
N ILE A 404 -22.78 12.66 -4.79
CA ILE A 404 -21.67 13.62 -4.81
C ILE A 404 -21.06 13.71 -6.20
N HIS A 405 -20.61 14.91 -6.59
CA HIS A 405 -19.89 15.17 -7.83
C HIS A 405 -18.68 16.04 -7.56
N SER A 406 -17.60 15.86 -8.31
CA SER A 406 -16.33 16.61 -8.18
C SER A 406 -16.53 18.13 -8.21
N LYS A 407 -17.49 18.62 -8.98
CA LYS A 407 -17.82 20.04 -9.05
C LYS A 407 -18.25 20.63 -7.69
N GLN A 408 -18.90 19.84 -6.83
CA GLN A 408 -19.26 20.29 -5.48
C GLN A 408 -18.03 20.56 -4.62
N LEU A 409 -16.95 19.77 -4.77
CA LEU A 409 -15.67 20.05 -4.11
C LEU A 409 -15.08 21.37 -4.63
N VAL A 410 -15.07 21.58 -5.94
CA VAL A 410 -14.56 22.81 -6.55
C VAL A 410 -15.35 24.03 -6.08
N ASP A 411 -16.67 23.96 -6.09
CA ASP A 411 -17.54 25.06 -5.64
C ASP A 411 -17.28 25.41 -4.17
N GLU A 412 -17.08 24.41 -3.31
CA GLU A 412 -16.79 24.65 -1.89
C GLU A 412 -15.36 25.17 -1.67
N MET A 413 -14.35 24.66 -2.38
CA MET A 413 -12.98 25.18 -2.36
C MET A 413 -12.94 26.66 -2.79
N ALA A 414 -13.72 27.03 -3.81
CA ALA A 414 -13.82 28.41 -4.27
C ALA A 414 -14.39 29.34 -3.19
N ARG A 415 -15.36 28.89 -2.38
CA ARG A 415 -15.88 29.65 -1.23
C ARG A 415 -14.80 29.91 -0.16
N HIS A 416 -13.79 29.04 -0.09
CA HIS A 416 -12.63 29.20 0.78
C HIS A 416 -11.44 29.88 0.10
N ASN A 417 -11.68 30.65 -0.98
CA ASN A 417 -10.68 31.39 -1.76
C ASN A 417 -9.53 30.50 -2.30
N LYS A 418 -9.83 29.23 -2.63
CA LYS A 418 -8.87 28.32 -3.28
C LYS A 418 -9.02 28.46 -4.79
N ASN A 419 -7.89 28.44 -5.50
CA ASN A 419 -7.85 28.41 -6.97
C ASN A 419 -8.14 26.98 -7.46
N ALA A 420 -9.40 26.57 -7.39
CA ALA A 420 -9.86 25.25 -7.77
C ALA A 420 -10.73 25.32 -9.01
N ILE A 421 -10.50 24.42 -9.95
CA ILE A 421 -11.23 24.35 -11.22
C ILE A 421 -11.68 22.91 -11.52
N TYR A 422 -12.79 22.80 -12.24
CA TYR A 422 -13.28 21.56 -12.81
C TYR A 422 -13.22 21.69 -14.33
N CYS A 423 -12.39 20.87 -14.99
CA CYS A 423 -12.16 20.95 -16.44
C CYS A 423 -12.85 19.84 -17.24
N GLY A 424 -13.60 18.94 -16.60
CA GLY A 424 -14.24 17.83 -17.30
C GLY A 424 -13.34 16.57 -17.39
N ASP A 425 -13.17 16.02 -18.59
CA ASP A 425 -12.41 14.78 -18.82
C ASP A 425 -10.89 14.98 -18.86
N PHE A 426 -10.17 13.87 -18.97
CA PHE A 426 -8.69 13.87 -18.97
C PHE A 426 -8.07 14.62 -20.15
N GLU A 427 -8.72 14.61 -21.32
CA GLU A 427 -8.26 15.35 -22.48
C GLU A 427 -8.34 16.85 -22.26
N GLN A 428 -9.48 17.32 -21.74
CA GLN A 428 -9.69 18.73 -21.40
C GLN A 428 -8.71 19.20 -20.32
N ILE A 429 -8.47 18.37 -19.29
CA ILE A 429 -7.46 18.67 -18.26
C ILE A 429 -6.07 18.76 -18.85
N THR A 430 -5.68 17.79 -19.70
CA THR A 430 -4.37 17.77 -20.35
C THR A 430 -4.16 19.01 -21.22
N ASN A 431 -5.16 19.41 -21.99
CA ASN A 431 -5.09 20.61 -22.84
C ASN A 431 -4.96 21.87 -21.98
N TYR A 432 -5.73 21.99 -20.91
CA TYR A 432 -5.59 23.11 -19.96
C TYR A 432 -4.16 23.20 -19.41
N LEU A 433 -3.56 22.09 -18.98
CA LEU A 433 -2.21 22.06 -18.44
C LEU A 433 -1.17 22.47 -19.49
N LYS A 434 -1.30 22.05 -20.75
CA LYS A 434 -0.41 22.42 -21.85
C LYS A 434 -0.46 23.93 -22.16
N GLU A 435 -1.62 24.55 -21.98
CA GLU A 435 -1.81 25.98 -22.22
C GLU A 435 -1.29 26.85 -21.07
N HIS A 436 -1.28 26.35 -19.85
CA HIS A 436 -1.04 27.16 -18.65
C HIS A 436 0.27 26.88 -17.94
N CYS A 437 0.78 25.62 -17.96
CA CYS A 437 2.06 25.28 -17.34
C CYS A 437 3.24 25.92 -18.07
N GLN A 438 4.18 26.48 -17.32
CA GLN A 438 5.37 27.13 -17.82
C GLN A 438 6.64 26.45 -17.28
N SER A 439 7.76 26.73 -17.92
CA SER A 439 9.06 26.24 -17.44
C SER A 439 9.33 26.65 -15.98
N GLY A 440 9.71 25.68 -15.19
CA GLY A 440 9.92 25.83 -13.74
C GLY A 440 8.68 25.46 -12.89
N ASP A 441 7.55 25.11 -13.51
CA ASP A 441 6.37 24.65 -12.77
C ASP A 441 6.46 23.17 -12.41
N LEU A 442 5.66 22.77 -11.41
CA LEU A 442 5.51 21.40 -10.93
C LEU A 442 4.08 20.92 -11.19
N LEU A 443 3.94 19.83 -11.93
CA LEU A 443 2.68 19.14 -12.17
C LEU A 443 2.60 17.88 -11.31
N LEU A 444 1.60 17.83 -10.43
CA LEU A 444 1.28 16.65 -9.61
C LEU A 444 0.00 16.02 -10.12
N THR A 445 0.03 14.70 -10.39
CA THR A 445 -1.17 13.87 -10.54
C THR A 445 -1.37 13.06 -9.26
N ILE A 446 -2.51 13.24 -8.59
CA ILE A 446 -2.78 12.67 -7.27
C ILE A 446 -4.09 11.86 -7.31
N GLY A 447 -4.02 10.59 -6.94
CA GLY A 447 -5.21 9.73 -6.84
C GLY A 447 -4.94 8.24 -7.02
N ALA A 448 -5.78 7.40 -6.44
CA ALA A 448 -5.69 5.94 -6.53
C ALA A 448 -6.26 5.36 -7.84
N GLY A 449 -6.94 6.19 -8.63
CA GLY A 449 -7.47 5.80 -9.94
C GLY A 449 -6.45 5.90 -11.07
N ASP A 450 -6.91 6.35 -12.22
CA ASP A 450 -6.13 6.42 -13.46
C ASP A 450 -5.65 7.83 -13.83
N VAL A 451 -5.68 8.76 -12.88
CA VAL A 451 -5.25 10.17 -13.05
C VAL A 451 -3.79 10.32 -13.53
N TYR A 452 -2.93 9.34 -13.26
CA TYR A 452 -1.54 9.32 -13.74
C TYR A 452 -1.44 9.44 -15.27
N ARG A 453 -2.46 9.01 -16.01
CA ARG A 453 -2.54 9.13 -17.47
C ARG A 453 -2.48 10.57 -17.96
N ILE A 454 -2.97 11.51 -17.17
CA ILE A 454 -2.90 12.95 -17.50
C ILE A 454 -1.44 13.40 -17.52
N GLY A 455 -0.64 13.00 -16.51
CA GLY A 455 0.78 13.28 -16.48
C GLY A 455 1.56 12.61 -17.63
N GLU A 456 1.21 11.37 -17.96
CA GLU A 456 1.80 10.65 -19.11
C GLU A 456 1.42 11.30 -20.44
N ALA A 457 0.17 11.70 -20.64
CA ALA A 457 -0.26 12.43 -21.84
C ALA A 457 0.40 13.81 -21.96
N PHE A 458 0.61 14.51 -20.84
CA PHE A 458 1.37 15.77 -20.83
C PHE A 458 2.82 15.56 -21.28
N LEU A 459 3.47 14.47 -20.88
CA LEU A 459 4.86 14.17 -21.24
C LEU A 459 5.04 13.68 -22.68
N ASN A 460 4.11 12.90 -23.23
CA ASN A 460 4.26 12.16 -24.48
C ASN A 460 3.92 12.97 -25.74
N GLU A 461 3.19 14.06 -25.65
CA GLU A 461 2.80 14.93 -26.79
C GLU A 461 3.52 16.27 -26.77
#